data_6c09edaa12f16193125071add1cb3e90
#
_entry.id   6c09edaa12f16193125071add1cb3e90
#
_cell.length_a   1.000
_cell.length_b   1.000
_cell.length_c   1.000
_cell.angle_alpha   90.00
_cell.angle_beta   90.00
_cell.angle_gamma   90.00
#
_symmetry.space_group_name_H-M   'P 1'
#
loop_
_entity.id
_entity.type
_entity.pdbx_description
1 polymer ?
#
loop_
_entity_poly.entity_id
_entity_poly.type
_entity_poly.pdbx_seq_one_letter_code
_entity_poly.pdbx_strand_id
1 'polypeptide(L)'
;LTDRCSDVSYKRIIAVGRLDYQKGFDRLIQAWELVRQTNKYGGWRLDIFGQGEWHDMLQRMIDRAGLQETAHINRPTTSIGDEYAHSSMLVMSSHYEGFPMVMIEAMACGLPVVSFDYKCGPGDIIEDGVNGLLVKDGDIEGLAAAMTRLMSDGAYRRKLSANARKVTDTYSEEAVMARWLNLFTSLTEK
;
A
#
# COMPACT_ATOMS: atom_id res chain seq x y z
N LEU A 1 -10.29 -1.73 13.10
CA LEU A 1 -8.94 -1.63 12.48
C LEU A 1 -7.98 -0.74 13.27
N THR A 2 -8.48 0.27 14.01
CA THR A 2 -7.64 1.28 14.68
C THR A 2 -6.95 0.81 15.97
N ASP A 3 -7.35 -0.30 16.57
CA ASP A 3 -6.76 -0.80 17.83
C ASP A 3 -5.39 -1.47 17.63
N ARG A 4 -4.99 -1.73 16.39
CA ARG A 4 -3.75 -2.39 16.02
C ARG A 4 -2.96 -1.52 15.06
N CYS A 5 -2.06 -0.71 15.61
CA CYS A 5 -1.22 0.17 14.81
C CYS A 5 0.18 -0.41 14.63
N SER A 6 0.72 -0.31 13.42
CA SER A 6 2.13 -0.58 13.19
C SER A 6 3.01 0.52 13.78
N ASP A 7 4.15 0.13 14.36
CA ASP A 7 5.24 1.03 14.71
C ASP A 7 6.24 1.22 13.55
N VAL A 8 5.94 0.57 12.43
CA VAL A 8 6.72 0.54 11.19
C VAL A 8 8.19 0.10 11.36
N SER A 9 8.46 -0.70 12.38
CA SER A 9 9.81 -1.22 12.66
C SER A 9 10.12 -2.51 11.90
N TYR A 10 9.09 -3.19 11.42
CA TYR A 10 9.21 -4.44 10.69
C TYR A 10 9.91 -4.25 9.34
N LYS A 11 10.75 -5.20 8.95
CA LYS A 11 11.35 -5.23 7.62
C LYS A 11 10.42 -5.94 6.63
N ARG A 12 9.18 -5.44 6.51
CA ARG A 12 8.12 -6.06 5.73
C ARG A 12 7.34 -5.03 4.94
N ILE A 13 7.23 -5.28 3.65
CA ILE A 13 6.36 -4.56 2.72
C ILE A 13 5.15 -5.44 2.48
N ILE A 14 3.97 -4.85 2.48
CA ILE A 14 2.72 -5.55 2.18
C ILE A 14 2.06 -4.96 0.93
N ALA A 15 1.46 -5.84 0.13
CA ALA A 15 0.56 -5.48 -0.95
C ALA A 15 -0.68 -6.37 -0.88
N VAL A 16 -1.86 -5.82 -1.14
CA VAL A 16 -3.14 -6.52 -0.92
C VAL A 16 -4.08 -6.27 -2.10
N GLY A 17 -4.63 -7.36 -2.67
CA GLY A 17 -5.61 -7.22 -3.73
C GLY A 17 -5.83 -8.50 -4.53
N ARG A 18 -6.70 -8.44 -5.53
CA ARG A 18 -6.88 -9.54 -6.47
C ARG A 18 -5.61 -9.73 -7.31
N LEU A 19 -5.27 -10.96 -7.59
CA LEU A 19 -4.13 -11.29 -8.46
C LEU A 19 -4.61 -11.25 -9.91
N ASP A 20 -4.73 -10.04 -10.46
CA ASP A 20 -5.19 -9.77 -11.81
C ASP A 20 -4.49 -8.54 -12.42
N TYR A 21 -4.81 -8.22 -13.66
CA TYR A 21 -4.26 -7.07 -14.38
C TYR A 21 -4.46 -5.76 -13.61
N GLN A 22 -5.65 -5.55 -13.04
CA GLN A 22 -6.00 -4.29 -12.38
C GLN A 22 -5.00 -3.90 -11.28
N LYS A 23 -4.57 -4.88 -10.47
CA LYS A 23 -3.69 -4.65 -9.33
C LYS A 23 -2.21 -4.49 -9.69
N GLY A 24 -1.79 -4.91 -10.89
CA GLY A 24 -0.46 -4.65 -11.42
C GLY A 24 0.68 -5.21 -10.56
N PHE A 25 0.49 -6.37 -9.91
CA PHE A 25 1.54 -6.97 -9.08
C PHE A 25 2.76 -7.44 -9.86
N ASP A 26 2.64 -7.61 -11.17
CA ASP A 26 3.76 -7.79 -12.09
C ASP A 26 4.72 -6.60 -12.05
N ARG A 27 4.19 -5.36 -12.04
CA ARG A 27 4.96 -4.11 -11.91
C ARG A 27 5.64 -4.03 -10.54
N LEU A 28 4.96 -4.48 -9.48
CA LEU A 28 5.52 -4.52 -8.13
C LEU A 28 6.67 -5.51 -8.01
N ILE A 29 6.54 -6.71 -8.60
CA ILE A 29 7.61 -7.72 -8.62
C ILE A 29 8.83 -7.19 -9.37
N GLN A 30 8.65 -6.51 -10.51
CA GLN A 30 9.74 -5.86 -11.25
C GLN A 30 10.44 -4.79 -10.40
N ALA A 31 9.68 -3.93 -9.72
CA ALA A 31 10.27 -2.94 -8.82
C ALA A 31 11.02 -3.59 -7.64
N TRP A 32 10.49 -4.69 -7.09
CA TRP A 32 11.17 -5.44 -6.03
C TRP A 32 12.45 -6.10 -6.52
N GLU A 33 12.48 -6.61 -7.73
CA GLU A 33 13.71 -7.13 -8.36
C GLU A 33 14.81 -6.06 -8.41
N LEU A 34 14.49 -4.83 -8.85
CA LEU A 34 15.45 -3.71 -8.85
C LEU A 34 15.97 -3.39 -7.44
N VAL A 35 15.10 -3.40 -6.43
CA VAL A 35 15.51 -3.21 -5.03
C VAL A 35 16.52 -4.29 -4.61
N ARG A 36 16.26 -5.55 -4.96
CA ARG A 36 17.11 -6.68 -4.56
C ARG A 36 18.46 -6.73 -5.27
N GLN A 37 18.55 -6.23 -6.48
CA GLN A 37 19.83 -6.12 -7.22
C GLN A 37 20.89 -5.28 -6.49
N THR A 38 20.47 -4.36 -5.63
CA THR A 38 21.39 -3.51 -4.86
C THR A 38 22.10 -4.23 -3.71
N ASN A 39 21.64 -5.40 -3.27
CA ASN A 39 22.12 -6.18 -2.11
C ASN A 39 22.21 -5.40 -0.77
N LYS A 40 21.61 -4.19 -0.69
CA LYS A 40 21.74 -3.30 0.48
C LYS A 40 20.65 -3.53 1.56
N TYR A 41 19.56 -4.18 1.20
CA TYR A 41 18.34 -4.23 2.03
C TYR A 41 18.07 -5.63 2.58
N GLY A 42 19.10 -6.22 3.20
CA GLY A 42 18.98 -7.53 3.83
C GLY A 42 17.88 -7.58 4.91
N GLY A 43 17.16 -8.70 4.95
CA GLY A 43 16.08 -8.96 5.90
C GLY A 43 14.74 -8.30 5.55
N TRP A 44 14.64 -7.46 4.50
CA TRP A 44 13.35 -6.99 3.99
C TRP A 44 12.71 -8.04 3.10
N ARG A 45 11.37 -8.14 3.20
CA ARG A 45 10.55 -9.00 2.35
C ARG A 45 9.32 -8.27 1.83
N LEU A 46 8.80 -8.77 0.73
CA LEU A 46 7.55 -8.37 0.10
C LEU A 46 6.52 -9.49 0.27
N ASP A 47 5.41 -9.21 0.93
CA ASP A 47 4.29 -10.14 1.08
C ASP A 47 3.08 -9.60 0.31
N ILE A 48 2.64 -10.34 -0.71
CA ILE A 48 1.46 -10.05 -1.53
C ILE A 48 0.31 -10.92 -1.03
N PHE A 49 -0.77 -10.32 -0.56
CA PHE A 49 -1.97 -11.03 -0.08
C PHE A 49 -3.08 -10.95 -1.13
N GLY A 50 -3.48 -12.10 -1.63
CA GLY A 50 -4.56 -12.14 -2.62
C GLY A 50 -4.81 -13.49 -3.25
N GLN A 51 -5.80 -13.51 -4.13
CA GLN A 51 -6.10 -14.63 -5.03
C GLN A 51 -6.57 -14.09 -6.38
N GLY A 52 -6.40 -14.87 -7.43
CA GLY A 52 -6.81 -14.51 -8.78
C GLY A 52 -6.11 -15.31 -9.85
N GLU A 53 -6.50 -15.08 -11.07
CA GLU A 53 -6.03 -15.84 -12.26
C GLU A 53 -4.53 -15.65 -12.55
N TRP A 54 -3.92 -14.58 -12.07
CA TRP A 54 -2.51 -14.30 -12.28
C TRP A 54 -1.57 -14.96 -11.26
N HIS A 55 -2.09 -15.73 -10.29
CA HIS A 55 -1.28 -16.38 -9.27
C HIS A 55 -0.05 -17.08 -9.85
N ASP A 56 -0.25 -18.00 -10.77
CA ASP A 56 0.84 -18.81 -11.32
C ASP A 56 1.80 -18.00 -12.21
N MET A 57 1.29 -16.95 -12.86
CA MET A 57 2.11 -16.06 -13.66
C MET A 57 3.04 -15.24 -12.74
N LEU A 58 2.50 -14.66 -11.66
CA LEU A 58 3.28 -13.89 -10.69
C LEU A 58 4.29 -14.77 -9.95
N GLN A 59 3.92 -16.01 -9.59
CA GLN A 59 4.85 -16.95 -8.97
C GLN A 59 6.03 -17.27 -9.91
N ARG A 60 5.75 -17.51 -11.19
CA ARG A 60 6.82 -17.72 -12.18
C ARG A 60 7.74 -16.49 -12.34
N MET A 61 7.21 -15.27 -12.19
CA MET A 61 8.04 -14.05 -12.21
C MET A 61 8.99 -14.02 -10.99
N ILE A 62 8.47 -14.31 -9.79
CA ILE A 62 9.28 -14.41 -8.57
C ILE A 62 10.40 -15.45 -8.74
N ASP A 63 10.05 -16.62 -9.27
CA ASP A 63 10.99 -17.73 -9.44
C ASP A 63 12.09 -17.39 -10.45
N ARG A 64 11.73 -16.79 -11.59
CA ARG A 64 12.70 -16.39 -12.64
C ARG A 64 13.64 -15.29 -12.20
N ALA A 65 13.15 -14.38 -11.35
CA ALA A 65 13.95 -13.30 -10.79
C ALA A 65 14.79 -13.74 -9.56
N GLY A 66 14.69 -15.00 -9.12
CA GLY A 66 15.42 -15.50 -7.95
C GLY A 66 14.98 -14.85 -6.62
N LEU A 67 13.69 -14.49 -6.50
CA LEU A 67 13.17 -13.72 -5.38
C LEU A 67 12.46 -14.56 -4.31
N GLN A 68 12.48 -15.88 -4.39
CA GLN A 68 11.67 -16.81 -3.57
C GLN A 68 11.89 -16.63 -2.06
N GLU A 69 13.11 -16.23 -1.66
CA GLU A 69 13.45 -16.00 -0.26
C GLU A 69 12.91 -14.66 0.29
N THR A 70 12.44 -13.76 -0.59
CA THR A 70 12.14 -12.37 -0.21
C THR A 70 10.81 -11.83 -0.75
N ALA A 71 10.14 -12.55 -1.64
CA ALA A 71 8.83 -12.19 -2.16
C ALA A 71 7.89 -13.39 -2.08
N HIS A 72 6.74 -13.21 -1.44
CA HIS A 72 5.79 -14.29 -1.19
C HIS A 72 4.38 -13.89 -1.61
N ILE A 73 3.67 -14.83 -2.25
CA ILE A 73 2.26 -14.70 -2.53
C ILE A 73 1.49 -15.48 -1.46
N ASN A 74 0.70 -14.76 -0.68
CA ASN A 74 -0.06 -15.30 0.43
C ASN A 74 -1.55 -15.36 0.07
N ARG A 75 -2.27 -16.35 0.64
CA ARG A 75 -3.73 -16.42 0.50
C ARG A 75 -4.39 -15.20 1.18
N PRO A 76 -5.59 -14.82 0.75
CA PRO A 76 -6.39 -13.83 1.46
C PRO A 76 -6.59 -14.24 2.92
N THR A 77 -6.60 -13.24 3.81
CA THR A 77 -6.84 -13.43 5.24
C THR A 77 -7.97 -12.55 5.73
N THR A 78 -8.74 -13.02 6.70
CA THR A 78 -9.75 -12.24 7.43
C THR A 78 -9.12 -11.33 8.48
N SER A 79 -7.85 -11.57 8.83
CA SER A 79 -7.09 -10.80 9.83
C SER A 79 -6.10 -9.82 9.17
N ILE A 80 -6.50 -9.16 8.08
CA ILE A 80 -5.61 -8.26 7.33
C ILE A 80 -5.08 -7.10 8.20
N GLY A 81 -5.83 -6.67 9.20
CA GLY A 81 -5.38 -5.67 10.17
C GLY A 81 -4.14 -6.12 10.96
N ASP A 82 -4.03 -7.41 11.30
CA ASP A 82 -2.83 -7.97 11.94
C ASP A 82 -1.63 -7.93 10.98
N GLU A 83 -1.86 -8.21 9.72
CA GLU A 83 -0.81 -8.16 8.69
C GLU A 83 -0.32 -6.72 8.49
N TYR A 84 -1.23 -5.73 8.49
CA TYR A 84 -0.85 -4.32 8.48
C TYR A 84 -0.04 -3.94 9.73
N ALA A 85 -0.48 -4.34 10.92
CA ALA A 85 0.21 -4.05 12.17
C ALA A 85 1.65 -4.59 12.20
N HIS A 86 1.94 -5.67 11.49
CA HIS A 86 3.26 -6.30 11.38
C HIS A 86 3.99 -5.95 10.07
N SER A 87 3.65 -4.83 9.45
CA SER A 87 4.28 -4.32 8.23
C SER A 87 4.80 -2.90 8.42
N SER A 88 5.67 -2.43 7.53
CA SER A 88 6.27 -1.10 7.60
C SER A 88 5.80 -0.14 6.53
N MET A 89 5.23 -0.65 5.44
CA MET A 89 4.58 0.12 4.38
C MET A 89 3.65 -0.76 3.56
N LEU A 90 2.64 -0.14 2.98
CA LEU A 90 1.85 -0.71 1.89
C LEU A 90 2.40 -0.21 0.56
N VAL A 91 2.45 -1.09 -0.45
CA VAL A 91 2.74 -0.67 -1.83
C VAL A 91 1.56 -1.00 -2.73
N MET A 92 1.14 -0.03 -3.53
CA MET A 92 0.09 -0.17 -4.53
C MET A 92 0.64 0.08 -5.93
N SER A 93 0.49 -0.93 -6.79
CA SER A 93 0.97 -0.93 -8.16
C SER A 93 -0.17 -0.97 -9.19
N SER A 94 -1.39 -0.71 -8.76
CA SER A 94 -2.61 -0.82 -9.58
C SER A 94 -2.52 0.02 -10.86
N HIS A 95 -3.13 -0.48 -11.93
CA HIS A 95 -3.33 0.29 -13.16
C HIS A 95 -4.48 1.30 -13.01
N TYR A 96 -5.50 0.94 -12.24
CA TYR A 96 -6.65 1.78 -11.93
C TYR A 96 -7.41 1.24 -10.72
N GLU A 97 -8.12 2.10 -10.02
CA GLU A 97 -9.06 1.75 -8.95
C GLU A 97 -10.33 2.60 -9.09
N GLY A 98 -11.45 2.09 -8.58
CA GLY A 98 -12.64 2.92 -8.35
C GLY A 98 -12.45 3.80 -7.12
N PHE A 99 -12.15 3.16 -6.00
CA PHE A 99 -11.77 3.79 -4.74
C PHE A 99 -10.85 2.85 -3.94
N PRO A 100 -9.64 3.26 -3.57
CA PRO A 100 -8.64 2.34 -3.03
C PRO A 100 -8.81 2.09 -1.53
N MET A 101 -9.84 1.33 -1.12
CA MET A 101 -10.14 1.02 0.29
C MET A 101 -8.93 0.44 1.04
N VAL A 102 -8.18 -0.46 0.39
CA VAL A 102 -6.95 -1.06 0.97
C VAL A 102 -5.94 0.01 1.42
N MET A 103 -5.85 1.13 0.68
CA MET A 103 -5.00 2.26 1.05
C MET A 103 -5.46 2.90 2.36
N ILE A 104 -6.74 3.21 2.47
CA ILE A 104 -7.33 3.83 3.66
C ILE A 104 -7.20 2.90 4.88
N GLU A 105 -7.47 1.62 4.70
CA GLU A 105 -7.33 0.61 5.76
C GLU A 105 -5.90 0.53 6.29
N ALA A 106 -4.92 0.47 5.39
CA ALA A 106 -3.51 0.42 5.77
C ALA A 106 -3.04 1.71 6.44
N MET A 107 -3.44 2.88 5.90
CA MET A 107 -3.11 4.18 6.49
C MET A 107 -3.73 4.36 7.88
N ALA A 108 -4.96 3.89 8.10
CA ALA A 108 -5.60 3.88 9.42
C ALA A 108 -4.82 3.01 10.43
N CYS A 109 -4.20 1.93 9.98
CA CYS A 109 -3.28 1.10 10.77
C CYS A 109 -1.87 1.72 10.90
N GLY A 110 -1.64 2.92 10.39
CA GLY A 110 -0.37 3.62 10.49
C GLY A 110 0.68 3.23 9.45
N LEU A 111 0.31 2.56 8.36
CA LEU A 111 1.26 2.27 7.28
C LEU A 111 1.35 3.48 6.33
N PRO A 112 2.53 4.03 6.08
CA PRO A 112 2.73 4.90 4.94
C PRO A 112 2.52 4.10 3.66
N VAL A 113 1.91 4.72 2.66
CA VAL A 113 1.64 4.08 1.38
C VAL A 113 2.60 4.60 0.32
N VAL A 114 3.14 3.70 -0.49
CA VAL A 114 3.81 4.02 -1.75
C VAL A 114 2.89 3.59 -2.88
N SER A 115 2.49 4.49 -3.74
CA SER A 115 1.54 4.18 -4.82
C SER A 115 1.96 4.80 -6.15
N PHE A 116 1.66 4.13 -7.25
CA PHE A 116 1.55 4.85 -8.52
C PHE A 116 0.44 5.89 -8.43
N ASP A 117 0.67 7.04 -9.07
CA ASP A 117 -0.32 8.12 -9.22
C ASP A 117 -1.12 7.86 -10.51
N TYR A 118 -1.99 6.85 -10.46
CA TYR A 118 -2.94 6.59 -11.55
C TYR A 118 -4.16 7.51 -11.43
N LYS A 119 -4.84 7.69 -12.54
CA LYS A 119 -6.03 8.57 -12.63
C LYS A 119 -7.11 8.12 -11.64
N CYS A 120 -7.57 9.05 -10.81
CA CYS A 120 -8.59 8.89 -9.75
C CYS A 120 -8.16 7.97 -8.60
N GLY A 121 -7.89 8.54 -7.45
CA GLY A 121 -7.73 7.82 -6.19
C GLY A 121 -6.49 8.16 -5.39
N PRO A 122 -5.26 7.75 -5.77
CA PRO A 122 -4.12 7.94 -4.88
C PRO A 122 -3.82 9.40 -4.54
N GLY A 123 -3.83 10.28 -5.54
CA GLY A 123 -3.58 11.71 -5.34
C GLY A 123 -4.68 12.45 -4.55
N ASP A 124 -5.87 11.85 -4.38
CA ASP A 124 -6.94 12.41 -3.55
C ASP A 124 -6.77 12.06 -2.06
N ILE A 125 -5.93 11.05 -1.75
CA ILE A 125 -5.74 10.50 -0.41
C ILE A 125 -4.32 10.74 0.08
N ILE A 126 -3.33 10.58 -0.79
CA ILE A 126 -1.90 10.75 -0.47
C ILE A 126 -1.49 12.19 -0.78
N GLU A 127 -1.00 12.86 0.24
CA GLU A 127 -0.17 14.06 0.12
C GLU A 127 1.28 13.61 0.04
N ASP A 128 1.91 13.76 -1.16
CA ASP A 128 3.24 13.23 -1.42
C ASP A 128 4.29 13.78 -0.44
N GLY A 129 5.09 12.88 0.13
CA GLY A 129 6.12 13.21 1.10
C GLY A 129 5.61 13.58 2.50
N VAL A 130 4.29 13.58 2.73
CA VAL A 130 3.65 13.93 4.01
C VAL A 130 3.06 12.70 4.70
N ASN A 131 2.16 11.96 4.04
CA ASN A 131 1.50 10.76 4.58
C ASN A 131 1.74 9.48 3.77
N GLY A 132 2.44 9.61 2.64
CA GLY A 132 2.80 8.54 1.72
C GLY A 132 3.71 9.08 0.62
N LEU A 133 3.95 8.27 -0.41
CA LEU A 133 4.73 8.65 -1.59
C LEU A 133 3.93 8.33 -2.85
N LEU A 134 3.85 9.30 -3.76
CA LEU A 134 3.29 9.15 -5.09
C LEU A 134 4.41 9.00 -6.13
N VAL A 135 4.24 8.06 -7.01
CA VAL A 135 5.17 7.77 -8.11
C VAL A 135 4.39 7.86 -9.42
N LYS A 136 4.99 8.44 -10.43
CA LYS A 136 4.37 8.52 -11.76
C LYS A 136 3.90 7.13 -12.20
N ASP A 137 2.68 7.03 -12.73
CA ASP A 137 2.12 5.75 -13.17
C ASP A 137 3.05 5.07 -14.19
N GLY A 138 3.33 3.79 -13.93
CA GLY A 138 4.21 2.96 -14.75
C GLY A 138 5.71 3.18 -14.55
N ASP A 139 6.15 4.11 -13.71
CA ASP A 139 7.56 4.32 -13.40
C ASP A 139 8.06 3.27 -12.38
N ILE A 140 8.49 2.12 -12.89
CA ILE A 140 8.96 0.98 -12.08
C ILE A 140 10.21 1.36 -11.27
N GLU A 141 11.14 2.11 -11.86
CA GLU A 141 12.36 2.57 -11.19
C GLU A 141 12.02 3.55 -10.08
N GLY A 142 11.09 4.48 -10.33
CA GLY A 142 10.55 5.40 -9.33
C GLY A 142 9.88 4.66 -8.17
N LEU A 143 9.12 3.59 -8.44
CA LEU A 143 8.51 2.76 -7.40
C LEU A 143 9.58 2.06 -6.55
N ALA A 144 10.60 1.50 -7.17
CA ALA A 144 11.73 0.89 -6.47
C ALA A 144 12.49 1.92 -5.62
N ALA A 145 12.72 3.13 -6.13
CA ALA A 145 13.37 4.22 -5.41
C ALA A 145 12.55 4.68 -4.19
N ALA A 146 11.23 4.83 -4.34
CA ALA A 146 10.33 5.22 -3.24
C ALA A 146 10.29 4.15 -2.13
N MET A 147 10.18 2.86 -2.48
CA MET A 147 10.32 1.76 -1.53
C MET A 147 11.65 1.81 -0.80
N THR A 148 12.74 1.92 -1.54
CA THR A 148 14.11 2.01 -1.02
C THR A 148 14.28 3.16 -0.03
N ARG A 149 13.74 4.33 -0.32
CA ARG A 149 13.76 5.49 0.56
C ARG A 149 13.13 5.18 1.91
N LEU A 150 11.95 4.55 1.91
CA LEU A 150 11.28 4.16 3.15
C LEU A 150 11.99 3.00 3.87
N MET A 151 12.64 2.10 3.15
CA MET A 151 13.42 1.01 3.75
C MET A 151 14.66 1.52 4.47
N SER A 152 15.34 2.51 3.91
CA SER A 152 16.60 3.05 4.43
C SER A 152 16.44 4.09 5.53
N ASP A 153 15.35 4.88 5.52
CA ASP A 153 15.12 5.97 6.45
C ASP A 153 13.95 5.66 7.40
N GLY A 154 14.27 5.04 8.53
CA GLY A 154 13.29 4.72 9.56
C GLY A 154 12.66 5.94 10.24
N ALA A 155 13.38 7.06 10.33
CA ALA A 155 12.84 8.30 10.89
C ALA A 155 11.78 8.91 9.96
N TYR A 156 12.10 8.98 8.67
CA TYR A 156 11.17 9.45 7.65
C TYR A 156 9.93 8.54 7.56
N ARG A 157 10.12 7.23 7.57
CA ARG A 157 9.02 6.26 7.56
C ARG A 157 8.08 6.45 8.75
N ARG A 158 8.59 6.66 9.99
CA ARG A 158 7.77 6.96 11.17
C ARG A 158 7.04 8.30 11.06
N LYS A 159 7.65 9.31 10.46
CA LYS A 159 7.00 10.60 10.21
C LYS A 159 5.79 10.43 9.29
N LEU A 160 5.95 9.72 8.17
CA LEU A 160 4.85 9.44 7.25
C LEU A 160 3.75 8.59 7.93
N SER A 161 4.13 7.59 8.73
CA SER A 161 3.22 6.74 9.50
C SER A 161 2.31 7.55 10.43
N ALA A 162 2.88 8.49 11.17
CA ALA A 162 2.10 9.35 12.06
C ALA A 162 1.07 10.21 11.31
N ASN A 163 1.42 10.68 10.13
CA ASN A 163 0.50 11.46 9.28
C ASN A 163 -0.51 10.57 8.54
N ALA A 164 -0.13 9.36 8.12
CA ALA A 164 -1.03 8.43 7.46
C ALA A 164 -2.28 8.14 8.29
N ARG A 165 -2.14 8.02 9.61
CA ARG A 165 -3.26 7.79 10.53
C ARG A 165 -4.35 8.85 10.47
N LYS A 166 -4.01 10.07 10.08
CA LYS A 166 -4.99 11.18 9.94
C LYS A 166 -6.00 10.94 8.82
N VAL A 167 -5.80 9.92 7.99
CA VAL A 167 -6.80 9.47 7.00
C VAL A 167 -8.16 9.21 7.64
N THR A 168 -8.19 8.75 8.89
CA THR A 168 -9.43 8.50 9.65
C THR A 168 -10.22 9.77 9.93
N ASP A 169 -9.58 10.94 10.02
CA ASP A 169 -10.27 12.22 10.20
C ASP A 169 -11.20 12.54 9.03
N THR A 170 -10.90 11.98 7.86
CA THR A 170 -11.65 12.19 6.63
C THR A 170 -12.51 11.00 6.23
N TYR A 171 -12.02 9.78 6.45
CA TYR A 171 -12.60 8.56 5.88
C TYR A 171 -13.08 7.55 6.93
N SER A 172 -13.17 7.94 8.23
CA SER A 172 -13.87 7.10 9.21
C SER A 172 -15.37 7.04 8.91
N GLU A 173 -16.05 6.04 9.43
CA GLU A 173 -17.50 5.88 9.29
C GLU A 173 -18.22 7.13 9.81
N GLU A 174 -17.83 7.65 10.97
CA GLU A 174 -18.41 8.85 11.59
C GLU A 174 -18.23 10.08 10.70
N ALA A 175 -17.02 10.28 10.15
CA ALA A 175 -16.72 11.43 9.29
C ALA A 175 -17.50 11.38 7.97
N VAL A 176 -17.63 10.18 7.37
CA VAL A 176 -18.40 9.97 6.15
C VAL A 176 -19.90 10.15 6.41
N MET A 177 -20.43 9.55 7.48
CA MET A 177 -21.85 9.68 7.84
C MET A 177 -22.23 11.11 8.17
N ALA A 178 -21.38 11.86 8.87
CA ALA A 178 -21.62 13.29 9.14
C ALA A 178 -21.77 14.10 7.84
N ARG A 179 -20.95 13.83 6.82
CA ARG A 179 -21.08 14.48 5.50
C ARG A 179 -22.39 14.13 4.80
N TRP A 180 -22.82 12.87 4.85
CA TRP A 180 -24.10 12.45 4.30
C TRP A 180 -25.27 13.13 5.00
N LEU A 181 -25.28 13.19 6.34
CA LEU A 181 -26.31 13.87 7.12
C LEU A 181 -26.39 15.35 6.76
N ASN A 182 -25.25 16.05 6.70
CA ASN A 182 -25.21 17.45 6.29
C ASN A 182 -25.78 17.67 4.88
N LEU A 183 -25.43 16.79 3.93
CA LEU A 183 -25.96 16.85 2.57
C LEU A 183 -27.49 16.68 2.57
N PHE A 184 -28.02 15.66 3.23
CA PHE A 184 -29.47 15.41 3.29
C PHE A 184 -30.20 16.57 3.96
N THR A 185 -29.71 17.10 5.08
CA THR A 185 -30.30 18.27 5.75
C THR A 185 -30.36 19.46 4.79
N SER A 186 -29.26 19.75 4.08
CA SER A 186 -29.23 20.88 3.13
C SER A 186 -30.20 20.75 1.95
N LEU A 187 -30.62 19.53 1.61
CA LEU A 187 -31.60 19.25 0.53
C LEU A 187 -33.03 19.33 1.02
N THR A 188 -33.26 19.13 2.32
CA THR A 188 -34.62 19.13 2.93
C THR A 188 -35.04 20.51 3.47
N GLU A 189 -34.09 21.42 3.69
CA GLU A 189 -34.37 22.79 4.15
C GLU A 189 -34.67 23.79 2.99
N LYS A 190 -34.81 23.31 1.75
CA LYS A 190 -35.28 24.07 0.58
C LYS A 190 -36.75 23.80 0.30
#